data_49cb5398ad1ced471c72c861dc8f480e
#
_entry.id   49cb5398ad1ced471c72c861dc8f480e
#
_cell.length_a   1.000
_cell.length_b   1.000
_cell.length_c   1.000
_cell.angle_alpha   90.00
_cell.angle_beta   90.00
_cell.angle_gamma   90.00
#
_symmetry.space_group_name_H-M   'P 1'
#
loop_
_entity.id
_entity.type
_entity.pdbx_description
1 polymer ?
#
loop_
_entity_poly.entity_id
_entity_poly.type
_entity_poly.pdbx_seq_one_letter_code
_entity_poly.pdbx_strand_id
1 'polypeptide(L)'
;MPPSPLEAFRSGTQALRQGKTEQGVMDLEYAAEQGVPGAIWKLGRMYADGDGVKMNEARAYDYFRRLTAMHGDDSAGTPNARYLANAFVALGLYHLDGIPGTLKADPSVAREMFRYAASYYADPEAQYYLGRLYLQGKGASKDAIQAARWLRLSANKGEHRAQALLGGMLFKGEDVSRQAALGLFWLIVAKDAAGPDEAWITDMYTSALAQANESERAMARKYLEDWLKNRRE
;
A
#
# COMPACT_ATOMS: atom_id res chain seq x y z
N MET A 1 -0.34 -38.28 -13.88
CA MET A 1 -0.16 -37.01 -14.59
C MET A 1 0.29 -35.98 -13.54
N PRO A 2 1.21 -35.09 -13.87
CA PRO A 2 1.49 -33.97 -12.97
C PRO A 2 0.20 -33.16 -12.72
N PRO A 3 0.01 -32.56 -11.54
CA PRO A 3 -1.17 -31.74 -11.28
C PRO A 3 -1.23 -30.56 -12.23
N SER A 4 -2.43 -30.04 -12.52
CA SER A 4 -2.53 -28.80 -13.28
C SER A 4 -1.88 -27.64 -12.50
N PRO A 5 -1.38 -26.59 -13.16
CA PRO A 5 -0.73 -25.48 -12.48
C PRO A 5 -1.61 -24.84 -11.41
N LEU A 6 -2.92 -24.77 -11.64
CA LEU A 6 -3.87 -24.22 -10.66
C LEU A 6 -4.13 -25.17 -9.49
N GLU A 7 -4.12 -26.47 -9.73
CA GLU A 7 -4.19 -27.49 -8.65
C GLU A 7 -2.93 -27.44 -7.79
N ALA A 8 -1.74 -27.32 -8.40
CA ALA A 8 -0.49 -27.14 -7.66
C ALA A 8 -0.51 -25.86 -6.81
N PHE A 9 -1.01 -24.75 -7.32
CA PHE A 9 -1.18 -23.53 -6.53
C PHE A 9 -2.09 -23.72 -5.31
N ARG A 10 -3.21 -24.44 -5.50
CA ARG A 10 -4.14 -24.76 -4.39
C ARG A 10 -3.50 -25.70 -3.38
N SER A 11 -2.87 -26.76 -3.85
CA SER A 11 -2.13 -27.74 -3.03
C SER A 11 -1.04 -27.07 -2.21
N GLY A 12 -0.19 -26.25 -2.86
CA GLY A 12 0.88 -25.52 -2.20
C GLY A 12 0.38 -24.56 -1.12
N THR A 13 -0.70 -23.83 -1.41
CA THR A 13 -1.34 -22.94 -0.42
C THR A 13 -1.90 -23.73 0.77
N GLN A 14 -2.49 -24.89 0.54
CA GLN A 14 -3.01 -25.75 1.60
C GLN A 14 -1.89 -26.37 2.42
N ALA A 15 -0.82 -26.83 1.78
CA ALA A 15 0.35 -27.40 2.46
C ALA A 15 0.98 -26.37 3.42
N LEU A 16 1.14 -25.12 3.00
CA LEU A 16 1.62 -24.04 3.87
C LEU A 16 0.73 -23.83 5.09
N ARG A 17 -0.60 -23.83 4.92
CA ARG A 17 -1.56 -23.71 6.06
C ARG A 17 -1.45 -24.87 7.04
N GLN A 18 -0.99 -26.04 6.58
CA GLN A 18 -0.76 -27.24 7.40
C GLN A 18 0.63 -27.31 8.02
N GLY A 19 1.47 -26.28 7.82
CA GLY A 19 2.86 -26.27 8.28
C GLY A 19 3.81 -27.15 7.46
N LYS A 20 3.35 -27.70 6.32
CA LYS A 20 4.17 -28.48 5.39
C LYS A 20 4.90 -27.56 4.41
N THR A 21 5.83 -26.76 4.94
CA THR A 21 6.43 -25.63 4.23
C THR A 21 7.20 -26.07 2.97
N GLU A 22 8.03 -27.09 3.06
CA GLU A 22 8.82 -27.56 1.90
C GLU A 22 7.92 -27.99 0.75
N GLN A 23 6.91 -28.81 1.01
CA GLN A 23 5.94 -29.25 0.01
C GLN A 23 5.18 -28.05 -0.55
N GLY A 24 4.77 -27.12 0.29
CA GLY A 24 4.06 -25.91 -0.11
C GLY A 24 4.87 -25.04 -1.07
N VAL A 25 6.16 -24.85 -0.77
CA VAL A 25 7.08 -24.10 -1.65
C VAL A 25 7.28 -24.81 -2.98
N MET A 26 7.52 -26.13 -2.99
CA MET A 26 7.68 -26.91 -4.24
C MET A 26 6.46 -26.80 -5.16
N ASP A 27 5.26 -26.96 -4.60
CA ASP A 27 4.01 -26.88 -5.37
C ASP A 27 3.80 -25.45 -5.91
N LEU A 28 4.15 -24.42 -5.12
CA LEU A 28 4.07 -23.02 -5.57
C LEU A 28 5.13 -22.70 -6.63
N GLU A 29 6.35 -23.21 -6.52
CA GLU A 29 7.40 -23.01 -7.52
C GLU A 29 6.98 -23.61 -8.87
N TYR A 30 6.46 -24.84 -8.88
CA TYR A 30 5.91 -25.45 -10.09
C TYR A 30 4.79 -24.59 -10.70
N ALA A 31 3.81 -24.15 -9.90
CA ALA A 31 2.72 -23.31 -10.38
C ALA A 31 3.23 -21.96 -10.92
N ALA A 32 4.22 -21.35 -10.24
CA ALA A 32 4.84 -20.09 -10.66
C ALA A 32 5.61 -20.25 -11.97
N GLU A 33 6.33 -21.37 -12.17
CA GLU A 33 7.01 -21.68 -13.43
C GLU A 33 6.03 -21.75 -14.59
N GLN A 34 4.83 -22.25 -14.34
CA GLN A 34 3.74 -22.31 -15.33
C GLN A 34 2.96 -20.97 -15.44
N GLY A 35 3.42 -19.89 -14.79
CA GLY A 35 2.87 -18.56 -14.93
C GLY A 35 1.60 -18.27 -14.11
N VAL A 36 1.28 -19.07 -13.09
CA VAL A 36 0.11 -18.79 -12.22
C VAL A 36 0.35 -17.54 -11.39
N PRO A 37 -0.39 -16.42 -11.61
CA PRO A 37 -0.10 -15.13 -10.97
C PRO A 37 -0.11 -15.17 -9.45
N GLY A 38 -1.08 -15.88 -8.85
CA GLY A 38 -1.17 -16.04 -7.41
C GLY A 38 0.00 -16.79 -6.79
N ALA A 39 0.60 -17.75 -7.51
CA ALA A 39 1.78 -18.49 -7.06
C ALA A 39 3.04 -17.61 -7.12
N ILE A 40 3.22 -16.87 -8.21
CA ILE A 40 4.34 -15.92 -8.38
C ILE A 40 4.28 -14.86 -7.27
N TRP A 41 3.11 -14.26 -7.05
CA TRP A 41 2.90 -13.26 -6.00
C TRP A 41 3.18 -13.82 -4.60
N LYS A 42 2.67 -15.03 -4.31
CA LYS A 42 2.83 -15.62 -2.98
C LYS A 42 4.30 -15.93 -2.67
N LEU A 43 5.05 -16.48 -3.63
CA LEU A 43 6.50 -16.68 -3.47
C LEU A 43 7.24 -15.36 -3.28
N GLY A 44 6.91 -14.32 -4.07
CA GLY A 44 7.44 -12.99 -3.89
C GLY A 44 7.27 -12.48 -2.45
N ARG A 45 6.06 -12.62 -1.91
CA ARG A 45 5.75 -12.26 -0.50
C ARG A 45 6.53 -13.11 0.50
N MET A 46 6.57 -14.42 0.32
CA MET A 46 7.30 -15.32 1.21
C MET A 46 8.78 -14.96 1.30
N TYR A 47 9.42 -14.66 0.17
CA TYR A 47 10.82 -14.22 0.16
C TYR A 47 11.03 -12.80 0.69
N ALA A 48 10.06 -11.90 0.52
CA ALA A 48 10.11 -10.55 1.07
C ALA A 48 10.02 -10.56 2.61
N ASP A 49 9.10 -11.37 3.15
CA ASP A 49 8.77 -11.39 4.58
C ASP A 49 9.56 -12.44 5.36
N GLY A 50 10.22 -13.40 4.69
CA GLY A 50 10.86 -14.54 5.32
C GLY A 50 9.85 -15.56 5.89
N ASP A 51 8.64 -15.58 5.34
CA ASP A 51 7.57 -16.48 5.78
C ASP A 51 7.74 -17.88 5.20
N GLY A 52 8.19 -18.82 6.02
CA GLY A 52 8.44 -20.21 5.66
C GLY A 52 9.68 -20.43 4.77
N VAL A 53 10.37 -19.38 4.36
CA VAL A 53 11.64 -19.39 3.63
C VAL A 53 12.59 -18.36 4.21
N LYS A 54 13.89 -18.52 3.97
CA LYS A 54 14.84 -17.46 4.35
C LYS A 54 14.55 -16.20 3.54
N MET A 55 14.38 -15.05 4.22
CA MET A 55 14.20 -13.74 3.60
C MET A 55 15.26 -13.47 2.54
N ASN A 56 14.83 -13.03 1.37
CA ASN A 56 15.69 -12.69 0.24
C ASN A 56 15.01 -11.66 -0.66
N GLU A 57 15.34 -10.40 -0.46
CA GLU A 57 14.75 -9.28 -1.21
C GLU A 57 15.03 -9.35 -2.72
N ALA A 58 16.20 -9.84 -3.12
CA ALA A 58 16.53 -10.00 -4.54
C ALA A 58 15.62 -11.04 -5.21
N ARG A 59 15.36 -12.18 -4.57
CA ARG A 59 14.39 -13.18 -5.08
C ARG A 59 12.96 -12.63 -5.08
N ALA A 60 12.57 -11.93 -4.02
CA ALA A 60 11.26 -11.29 -3.95
C ALA A 60 11.06 -10.30 -5.09
N TYR A 61 12.04 -9.43 -5.34
CA TYR A 61 12.06 -8.49 -6.45
C TYR A 61 11.92 -9.20 -7.81
N ASP A 62 12.64 -10.29 -8.04
CA ASP A 62 12.56 -11.06 -9.27
C ASP A 62 11.17 -11.67 -9.50
N TYR A 63 10.52 -12.21 -8.45
CA TYR A 63 9.16 -12.71 -8.55
C TYR A 63 8.17 -11.58 -8.91
N PHE A 64 8.22 -10.44 -8.24
CA PHE A 64 7.33 -9.32 -8.53
C PHE A 64 7.57 -8.75 -9.93
N ARG A 65 8.83 -8.61 -10.35
CA ARG A 65 9.20 -8.19 -11.70
C ARG A 65 8.68 -9.17 -12.75
N ARG A 66 8.82 -10.47 -12.52
CA ARG A 66 8.27 -11.50 -13.41
C ARG A 66 6.74 -11.42 -13.50
N LEU A 67 6.07 -11.25 -12.37
CA LEU A 67 4.61 -11.11 -12.33
C LEU A 67 4.12 -9.94 -13.17
N THR A 68 4.71 -8.76 -12.98
CA THR A 68 4.33 -7.56 -13.74
C THR A 68 4.71 -7.65 -15.23
N ALA A 69 5.81 -8.31 -15.57
CA ALA A 69 6.21 -8.52 -16.97
C ALA A 69 5.28 -9.48 -17.72
N MET A 70 4.75 -10.50 -17.05
CA MET A 70 3.86 -11.49 -17.67
C MET A 70 2.39 -11.07 -17.72
N HIS A 71 1.94 -10.29 -16.76
CA HIS A 71 0.52 -10.02 -16.51
C HIS A 71 0.21 -8.53 -16.30
N GLY A 72 1.19 -7.63 -16.47
CA GLY A 72 1.00 -6.20 -16.20
C GLY A 72 -0.12 -5.54 -17.02
N ASP A 73 -0.44 -6.11 -18.18
CA ASP A 73 -1.52 -5.64 -19.07
C ASP A 73 -2.88 -6.30 -18.76
N ASP A 74 -2.96 -7.21 -17.78
CA ASP A 74 -4.21 -7.82 -17.38
C ASP A 74 -5.19 -6.74 -16.88
N SER A 75 -6.47 -6.85 -17.29
CA SER A 75 -7.49 -5.88 -16.91
C SER A 75 -7.63 -5.74 -15.38
N ALA A 76 -7.78 -4.50 -14.91
CA ALA A 76 -8.02 -4.18 -13.50
C ALA A 76 -9.29 -4.85 -12.91
N GLY A 77 -10.21 -5.34 -13.76
CA GLY A 77 -11.40 -6.10 -13.34
C GLY A 77 -11.16 -7.59 -13.13
N THR A 78 -9.96 -8.11 -13.36
CA THR A 78 -9.67 -9.54 -13.19
C THR A 78 -9.43 -9.92 -11.73
N PRO A 79 -9.63 -11.20 -11.35
CA PRO A 79 -9.28 -11.69 -10.02
C PRO A 79 -7.79 -11.51 -9.66
N ASN A 80 -6.93 -11.39 -10.66
CA ASN A 80 -5.49 -11.23 -10.48
C ASN A 80 -5.08 -9.77 -10.21
N ALA A 81 -5.94 -8.80 -10.45
CA ALA A 81 -5.64 -7.37 -10.34
C ALA A 81 -4.98 -6.98 -9.01
N ARG A 82 -5.45 -7.58 -7.89
CA ARG A 82 -4.87 -7.33 -6.57
C ARG A 82 -3.41 -7.80 -6.43
N TYR A 83 -3.05 -8.93 -7.09
CA TYR A 83 -1.68 -9.43 -7.07
C TYR A 83 -0.75 -8.51 -7.86
N LEU A 84 -1.25 -7.99 -8.98
CA LEU A 84 -0.53 -7.06 -9.83
C LEU A 84 -0.34 -5.70 -9.15
N ALA A 85 -1.41 -5.15 -8.56
CA ALA A 85 -1.33 -3.90 -7.80
C ALA A 85 -0.27 -4.01 -6.67
N ASN A 86 -0.34 -5.08 -5.87
CA ASN A 86 0.64 -5.32 -4.81
C ASN A 86 2.06 -5.51 -5.36
N ALA A 87 2.24 -6.18 -6.50
CA ALA A 87 3.55 -6.35 -7.11
C ALA A 87 4.15 -5.01 -7.56
N PHE A 88 3.34 -4.13 -8.18
CA PHE A 88 3.78 -2.78 -8.54
C PHE A 88 4.14 -1.95 -7.31
N VAL A 89 3.37 -2.07 -6.21
CA VAL A 89 3.70 -1.40 -4.93
C VAL A 89 5.03 -1.93 -4.38
N ALA A 90 5.22 -3.25 -4.33
CA ALA A 90 6.46 -3.85 -3.86
C ALA A 90 7.67 -3.42 -4.70
N LEU A 91 7.55 -3.44 -6.04
CA LEU A 91 8.59 -2.94 -6.93
C LEU A 91 8.89 -1.47 -6.69
N GLY A 92 7.84 -0.65 -6.50
CA GLY A 92 7.98 0.77 -6.14
C GLY A 92 8.81 0.96 -4.87
N LEU A 93 8.55 0.17 -3.83
CA LEU A 93 9.31 0.20 -2.58
C LEU A 93 10.77 -0.21 -2.78
N TYR A 94 11.03 -1.30 -3.50
CA TYR A 94 12.40 -1.71 -3.82
C TYR A 94 13.16 -0.67 -4.65
N HIS A 95 12.50 0.01 -5.59
CA HIS A 95 13.13 1.13 -6.31
C HIS A 95 13.30 2.37 -5.44
N LEU A 96 12.46 2.58 -4.43
CA LEU A 96 12.58 3.72 -3.53
C LEU A 96 13.78 3.57 -2.58
N ASP A 97 13.99 2.38 -2.04
CA ASP A 97 14.99 2.11 -1.00
C ASP A 97 16.26 1.44 -1.56
N GLY A 98 16.14 0.76 -2.71
CA GLY A 98 17.17 -0.10 -3.28
C GLY A 98 17.23 -1.47 -2.61
N ILE A 99 18.06 -2.37 -3.17
CA ILE A 99 18.40 -3.67 -2.57
C ILE A 99 19.94 -3.77 -2.56
N PRO A 100 20.59 -3.88 -1.40
CA PRO A 100 22.04 -3.89 -1.31
C PRO A 100 22.68 -4.93 -2.26
N GLY A 101 23.62 -4.48 -3.08
CA GLY A 101 24.32 -5.34 -4.04
C GLY A 101 23.51 -5.81 -5.27
N THR A 102 22.20 -5.48 -5.35
CA THR A 102 21.30 -5.96 -6.41
C THR A 102 20.65 -4.82 -7.18
N LEU A 103 20.04 -3.86 -6.47
CA LEU A 103 19.26 -2.79 -7.07
C LEU A 103 19.65 -1.45 -6.45
N LYS A 104 20.05 -0.49 -7.29
CA LYS A 104 20.25 0.89 -6.84
C LYS A 104 18.91 1.59 -6.68
N ALA A 105 18.76 2.37 -5.62
CA ALA A 105 17.57 3.19 -5.41
C ALA A 105 17.36 4.18 -6.57
N ASP A 106 16.13 4.25 -7.06
CA ASP A 106 15.67 5.19 -8.09
C ASP A 106 14.24 5.65 -7.79
N PRO A 107 14.08 6.77 -7.07
CA PRO A 107 12.75 7.29 -6.73
C PRO A 107 11.90 7.67 -7.94
N SER A 108 12.51 7.92 -9.12
CA SER A 108 11.75 8.24 -10.34
C SER A 108 11.05 7.00 -10.87
N VAL A 109 11.75 5.85 -10.88
CA VAL A 109 11.15 4.56 -11.23
C VAL A 109 10.11 4.15 -10.19
N ALA A 110 10.41 4.33 -8.89
CA ALA A 110 9.44 4.07 -7.82
C ALA A 110 8.13 4.83 -8.03
N ARG A 111 8.22 6.13 -8.37
CA ARG A 111 7.04 6.95 -8.68
C ARG A 111 6.21 6.37 -9.84
N GLU A 112 6.85 5.93 -10.91
CA GLU A 112 6.13 5.34 -12.05
C GLU A 112 5.41 4.04 -11.67
N MET A 113 6.04 3.18 -10.84
CA MET A 113 5.40 1.97 -10.33
C MET A 113 4.16 2.30 -9.48
N PHE A 114 4.30 3.22 -8.52
CA PHE A 114 3.16 3.67 -7.71
C PHE A 114 2.09 4.35 -8.55
N ARG A 115 2.47 5.19 -9.54
CA ARG A 115 1.53 5.87 -10.42
C ARG A 115 0.71 4.88 -11.23
N TYR A 116 1.33 3.82 -11.73
CA TYR A 116 0.64 2.78 -12.48
C TYR A 116 -0.39 2.06 -11.58
N ALA A 117 0.02 1.57 -10.42
CA ALA A 117 -0.89 0.90 -9.49
C ALA A 117 -1.99 1.84 -8.97
N ALA A 118 -1.66 3.10 -8.67
CA ALA A 118 -2.60 4.10 -8.18
C ALA A 118 -3.67 4.49 -9.20
N SER A 119 -3.29 4.56 -10.49
CA SER A 119 -4.17 5.02 -11.56
C SER A 119 -4.94 3.87 -12.21
N TYR A 120 -4.26 2.77 -12.54
CA TYR A 120 -4.86 1.67 -13.29
C TYR A 120 -5.64 0.70 -12.38
N TYR A 121 -5.03 0.32 -11.25
CA TYR A 121 -5.70 -0.56 -10.28
C TYR A 121 -6.44 0.20 -9.18
N ALA A 122 -6.32 1.53 -9.15
CA ALA A 122 -6.86 2.37 -8.09
C ALA A 122 -6.45 1.91 -6.68
N ASP A 123 -5.25 1.33 -6.54
CA ASP A 123 -4.75 0.75 -5.31
C ASP A 123 -4.52 1.83 -4.23
N PRO A 124 -5.09 1.69 -3.02
CA PRO A 124 -4.99 2.71 -1.98
C PRO A 124 -3.57 2.88 -1.42
N GLU A 125 -2.80 1.81 -1.31
CA GLU A 125 -1.43 1.87 -0.82
C GLU A 125 -0.52 2.58 -1.82
N ALA A 126 -0.66 2.28 -3.12
CA ALA A 126 0.03 3.00 -4.19
C ALA A 126 -0.33 4.49 -4.21
N GLN A 127 -1.60 4.84 -4.02
CA GLN A 127 -2.07 6.22 -3.91
C GLN A 127 -1.44 6.94 -2.71
N TYR A 128 -1.29 6.26 -1.57
CA TYR A 128 -0.59 6.78 -0.41
C TYR A 128 0.89 7.06 -0.71
N TYR A 129 1.63 6.09 -1.26
CA TYR A 129 3.04 6.28 -1.57
C TYR A 129 3.25 7.37 -2.61
N LEU A 130 2.42 7.42 -3.64
CA LEU A 130 2.49 8.48 -4.65
C LEU A 130 2.26 9.87 -4.05
N GLY A 131 1.26 10.02 -3.17
CA GLY A 131 1.01 11.25 -2.42
C GLY A 131 2.21 11.65 -1.56
N ARG A 132 2.81 10.69 -0.87
CA ARG A 132 4.00 10.89 -0.04
C ARG A 132 5.22 11.34 -0.85
N LEU A 133 5.42 10.77 -2.04
CA LEU A 133 6.52 11.20 -2.94
C LEU A 133 6.35 12.65 -3.38
N TYR A 134 5.13 13.09 -3.72
CA TYR A 134 4.86 14.49 -4.05
C TYR A 134 5.06 15.43 -2.86
N LEU A 135 4.72 15.02 -1.64
CA LEU A 135 5.00 15.80 -0.43
C LEU A 135 6.51 16.00 -0.20
N GLN A 136 7.28 14.95 -0.45
CA GLN A 136 8.71 14.94 -0.17
C GLN A 136 9.57 15.48 -1.32
N GLY A 137 9.00 15.65 -2.52
CA GLY A 137 9.77 15.98 -3.72
C GLY A 137 10.73 14.85 -4.14
N LYS A 138 10.38 13.58 -3.88
CA LYS A 138 11.17 12.41 -4.27
C LYS A 138 10.69 11.84 -5.60
N GLY A 139 11.58 11.71 -6.57
CA GLY A 139 11.25 11.23 -7.92
C GLY A 139 10.38 12.17 -8.75
N ALA A 140 9.96 13.30 -8.18
CA ALA A 140 9.27 14.42 -8.81
C ALA A 140 9.51 15.69 -8.01
N SER A 141 9.20 16.86 -8.57
CA SER A 141 9.15 18.10 -7.81
C SER A 141 8.09 18.04 -6.71
N LYS A 142 8.36 18.70 -5.58
CA LYS A 142 7.38 18.84 -4.49
C LYS A 142 6.09 19.49 -5.04
N ASP A 143 4.94 18.86 -4.79
CA ASP A 143 3.64 19.36 -5.21
C ASP A 143 2.57 18.95 -4.17
N ALA A 144 2.23 19.88 -3.28
CA ALA A 144 1.28 19.65 -2.22
C ALA A 144 -0.16 19.44 -2.73
N ILE A 145 -0.50 20.02 -3.89
CA ILE A 145 -1.84 19.88 -4.48
C ILE A 145 -2.00 18.45 -5.01
N GLN A 146 -1.01 17.93 -5.75
CA GLN A 146 -1.00 16.55 -6.20
C GLN A 146 -0.95 15.57 -5.02
N ALA A 147 -0.14 15.87 -4.01
CA ALA A 147 -0.07 15.08 -2.79
C ALA A 147 -1.44 14.96 -2.11
N ALA A 148 -2.11 16.09 -1.86
CA ALA A 148 -3.44 16.11 -1.25
C ALA A 148 -4.48 15.36 -2.08
N ARG A 149 -4.40 15.44 -3.41
CA ARG A 149 -5.29 14.71 -4.32
C ARG A 149 -5.14 13.19 -4.17
N TRP A 150 -3.90 12.68 -4.24
CA TRP A 150 -3.64 11.25 -4.13
C TRP A 150 -3.93 10.72 -2.72
N LEU A 151 -3.52 11.46 -1.69
CA LEU A 151 -3.83 11.11 -0.30
C LEU A 151 -5.33 11.07 -0.03
N ARG A 152 -6.12 11.97 -0.62
CA ARG A 152 -7.59 11.96 -0.48
C ARG A 152 -8.21 10.72 -1.10
N LEU A 153 -7.76 10.31 -2.30
CA LEU A 153 -8.23 9.09 -2.95
C LEU A 153 -7.94 7.86 -2.09
N SER A 154 -6.75 7.80 -1.52
CA SER A 154 -6.31 6.73 -0.62
C SER A 154 -7.08 6.74 0.71
N ALA A 155 -7.19 7.90 1.35
CA ALA A 155 -7.90 8.09 2.63
C ALA A 155 -9.37 7.67 2.57
N ASN A 156 -10.06 8.02 1.47
CA ASN A 156 -11.45 7.63 1.23
C ASN A 156 -11.64 6.11 1.11
N LYS A 157 -10.58 5.36 0.77
CA LYS A 157 -10.56 3.89 0.71
C LYS A 157 -10.13 3.24 2.02
N GLY A 158 -9.88 4.04 3.05
CA GLY A 158 -9.56 3.56 4.38
C GLY A 158 -8.06 3.38 4.68
N GLU A 159 -7.17 3.84 3.79
CA GLU A 159 -5.74 3.82 4.08
C GLU A 159 -5.40 4.84 5.17
N HIS A 160 -5.17 4.36 6.38
CA HIS A 160 -5.05 5.22 7.57
C HIS A 160 -3.79 6.10 7.58
N ARG A 161 -2.70 5.66 6.96
CA ARG A 161 -1.50 6.51 6.81
C ARG A 161 -1.77 7.70 5.88
N ALA A 162 -2.58 7.49 4.84
CA ALA A 162 -3.02 8.57 3.96
C ALA A 162 -3.99 9.52 4.69
N GLN A 163 -4.90 8.98 5.51
CA GLN A 163 -5.79 9.79 6.35
C GLN A 163 -4.99 10.68 7.29
N ALA A 164 -3.93 10.15 7.91
CA ALA A 164 -3.06 10.91 8.81
C ALA A 164 -2.32 12.05 8.07
N LEU A 165 -1.68 11.75 6.94
CA LEU A 165 -0.95 12.76 6.18
C LEU A 165 -1.89 13.84 5.63
N LEU A 166 -3.03 13.45 5.05
CA LEU A 166 -4.04 14.38 4.57
C LEU A 166 -4.59 15.24 5.72
N GLY A 167 -4.87 14.60 6.86
CA GLY A 167 -5.34 15.26 8.06
C GLY A 167 -4.37 16.34 8.54
N GLY A 168 -3.09 16.01 8.62
CA GLY A 168 -2.04 16.95 9.00
C GLY A 168 -1.91 18.13 8.03
N MET A 169 -1.93 17.85 6.72
CA MET A 169 -1.90 18.89 5.69
C MET A 169 -3.06 19.86 5.81
N LEU A 170 -4.28 19.35 5.90
CA LEU A 170 -5.49 20.18 6.01
C LEU A 170 -5.57 20.94 7.33
N PHE A 171 -5.10 20.33 8.42
CA PHE A 171 -5.09 20.98 9.72
C PHE A 171 -4.15 22.18 9.76
N LYS A 172 -2.92 22.02 9.28
CA LYS A 172 -1.91 23.08 9.26
C LYS A 172 -2.19 24.15 8.19
N GLY A 173 -2.65 23.73 7.00
CA GLY A 173 -2.83 24.63 5.87
C GLY A 173 -1.52 25.01 5.19
N GLU A 174 -0.46 24.22 5.37
CA GLU A 174 0.82 24.41 4.69
C GLU A 174 0.71 23.94 3.24
N ASP A 175 0.97 24.83 2.30
CA ASP A 175 0.90 24.59 0.84
C ASP A 175 -0.51 24.18 0.31
N VAL A 176 -1.53 24.13 1.17
CA VAL A 176 -2.95 23.90 0.85
C VAL A 176 -3.84 24.79 1.70
N SER A 177 -5.09 25.00 1.30
CA SER A 177 -6.04 25.77 2.13
C SER A 177 -6.30 25.07 3.45
N ARG A 178 -6.17 25.83 4.56
CA ARG A 178 -6.41 25.32 5.91
C ARG A 178 -7.88 24.92 6.10
N GLN A 179 -8.11 23.68 6.50
CA GLN A 179 -9.41 23.11 6.82
C GLN A 179 -9.29 22.32 8.14
N ALA A 180 -9.06 23.01 9.24
CA ALA A 180 -8.64 22.42 10.50
C ALA A 180 -9.62 21.38 11.06
N ALA A 181 -10.92 21.63 10.99
CA ALA A 181 -11.93 20.66 11.45
C ALA A 181 -11.92 19.39 10.63
N LEU A 182 -11.80 19.50 9.30
CA LEU A 182 -11.68 18.33 8.40
C LEU A 182 -10.35 17.59 8.61
N GLY A 183 -9.27 18.35 8.81
CA GLY A 183 -7.96 17.78 9.13
C GLY A 183 -7.98 16.99 10.43
N LEU A 184 -8.58 17.54 11.48
CA LEU A 184 -8.72 16.87 12.76
C LEU A 184 -9.62 15.62 12.65
N PHE A 185 -10.71 15.67 11.88
CA PHE A 185 -11.54 14.50 11.61
C PHE A 185 -10.72 13.35 10.99
N TRP A 186 -9.92 13.62 9.95
CA TRP A 186 -9.08 12.60 9.34
C TRP A 186 -8.03 12.03 10.30
N LEU A 187 -7.45 12.87 11.18
CA LEU A 187 -6.51 12.43 12.20
C LEU A 187 -7.17 11.54 13.26
N ILE A 188 -8.43 11.81 13.63
CA ILE A 188 -9.20 10.94 14.55
C ILE A 188 -9.37 9.55 13.92
N VAL A 189 -9.84 9.50 12.66
CA VAL A 189 -10.07 8.23 11.96
C VAL A 189 -8.76 7.45 11.78
N ALA A 190 -7.68 8.14 11.41
CA ALA A 190 -6.37 7.52 11.25
C ALA A 190 -5.82 6.92 12.54
N LYS A 191 -5.92 7.68 13.64
CA LYS A 191 -5.45 7.24 14.97
C LYS A 191 -6.18 5.99 15.44
N ASP A 192 -7.49 5.88 15.18
CA ASP A 192 -8.31 4.74 15.60
C ASP A 192 -7.90 3.44 14.87
N ALA A 193 -7.35 3.57 13.67
CA ALA A 193 -6.90 2.45 12.83
C ALA A 193 -5.38 2.18 12.94
N ALA A 194 -4.60 3.08 13.59
CA ALA A 194 -3.15 2.99 13.66
C ALA A 194 -2.66 1.79 14.48
N GLY A 195 -1.64 1.13 13.99
CA GLY A 195 -0.94 0.05 14.69
C GLY A 195 0.08 0.56 15.72
N PRO A 196 0.63 -0.35 16.54
CA PRO A 196 1.60 0.00 17.59
C PRO A 196 2.88 0.65 17.04
N ASP A 197 3.28 0.31 15.82
CA ASP A 197 4.49 0.84 15.18
C ASP A 197 4.27 2.19 14.49
N GLU A 198 3.05 2.74 14.56
CA GLU A 198 2.65 3.97 13.88
C GLU A 198 2.39 5.13 14.89
N ALA A 199 3.20 5.21 15.94
CA ALA A 199 3.11 6.25 16.97
C ALA A 199 3.06 7.67 16.40
N TRP A 200 3.70 7.91 15.25
CA TRP A 200 3.69 9.19 14.55
C TRP A 200 2.27 9.68 14.20
N ILE A 201 1.32 8.77 13.95
CA ILE A 201 -0.09 9.11 13.68
C ILE A 201 -0.74 9.65 14.96
N THR A 202 -0.51 8.97 16.10
CA THR A 202 -1.00 9.40 17.40
C THR A 202 -0.40 10.76 17.80
N ASP A 203 0.88 10.98 17.52
CA ASP A 203 1.57 12.24 17.80
C ASP A 203 0.99 13.39 16.98
N MET A 204 0.73 13.15 15.67
CA MET A 204 0.07 14.13 14.80
C MET A 204 -1.33 14.49 15.31
N TYR A 205 -2.12 13.49 15.68
CA TYR A 205 -3.45 13.71 16.27
C TYR A 205 -3.38 14.53 17.56
N THR A 206 -2.50 14.13 18.49
CA THR A 206 -2.36 14.78 19.80
C THR A 206 -1.94 16.25 19.64
N SER A 207 -0.98 16.51 18.75
CA SER A 207 -0.54 17.86 18.43
C SER A 207 -1.66 18.72 17.83
N ALA A 208 -2.41 18.17 16.87
CA ALA A 208 -3.52 18.87 16.24
C ALA A 208 -4.66 19.14 17.25
N LEU A 209 -4.99 18.14 18.08
CA LEU A 209 -6.02 18.29 19.10
C LEU A 209 -5.68 19.39 20.12
N ALA A 210 -4.41 19.48 20.54
CA ALA A 210 -3.96 20.52 21.46
C ALA A 210 -4.08 21.94 20.88
N GLN A 211 -3.88 22.08 19.56
CA GLN A 211 -3.91 23.37 18.86
C GLN A 211 -5.32 23.77 18.38
N ALA A 212 -6.22 22.81 18.19
CA ALA A 212 -7.56 23.06 17.71
C ALA A 212 -8.39 23.84 18.72
N ASN A 213 -9.12 24.86 18.25
CA ASN A 213 -10.10 25.55 19.06
C ASN A 213 -11.38 24.74 19.24
N GLU A 214 -12.29 25.21 20.11
CA GLU A 214 -13.52 24.49 20.45
C GLU A 214 -14.45 24.29 19.25
N SER A 215 -14.60 25.28 18.38
CA SER A 215 -15.40 25.20 17.17
C SER A 215 -14.86 24.17 16.19
N GLU A 216 -13.54 24.14 15.99
CA GLU A 216 -12.87 23.16 15.14
C GLU A 216 -13.06 21.72 15.65
N ARG A 217 -12.95 21.53 16.99
CA ARG A 217 -13.18 20.23 17.64
C ARG A 217 -14.65 19.80 17.53
N ALA A 218 -15.60 20.71 17.71
CA ALA A 218 -17.02 20.42 17.59
C ALA A 218 -17.38 20.02 16.15
N MET A 219 -16.88 20.75 15.16
CA MET A 219 -17.10 20.43 13.75
C MET A 219 -16.44 19.11 13.34
N ALA A 220 -15.25 18.81 13.83
CA ALA A 220 -14.57 17.52 13.57
C ALA A 220 -15.39 16.34 14.11
N ARG A 221 -15.99 16.48 15.32
CA ARG A 221 -16.90 15.46 15.87
C ARG A 221 -18.13 15.27 15.00
N LYS A 222 -18.72 16.36 14.49
CA LYS A 222 -19.86 16.27 13.57
C LYS A 222 -19.49 15.51 12.28
N TYR A 223 -18.35 15.81 11.67
CA TYR A 223 -17.86 15.04 10.50
C TYR A 223 -17.71 13.55 10.82
N LEU A 224 -17.20 13.21 12.00
CA LEU A 224 -17.06 11.82 12.43
C LEU A 224 -18.42 11.13 12.61
N GLU A 225 -19.38 11.80 13.23
CA GLU A 225 -20.75 11.27 13.39
C GLU A 225 -21.41 10.98 12.04
N ASP A 226 -21.32 11.92 11.09
CA ASP A 226 -21.89 11.80 9.75
C ASP A 226 -21.18 10.66 8.98
N TRP A 227 -19.87 10.55 9.09
CA TRP A 227 -19.09 9.49 8.47
C TRP A 227 -19.44 8.09 9.03
N LEU A 228 -19.66 7.97 10.34
CA LEU A 228 -20.06 6.72 10.99
C LEU A 228 -21.48 6.29 10.61
N LYS A 229 -22.40 7.24 10.42
CA LYS A 229 -23.78 6.94 9.93
C LYS A 229 -23.74 6.36 8.52
N ASN A 230 -23.02 7.00 7.62
CA ASN A 230 -22.94 6.58 6.21
C ASN A 230 -22.24 5.23 5.99
N ARG A 231 -21.53 4.70 6.98
CA ARG A 231 -20.90 3.36 6.93
C ARG A 231 -21.79 2.23 7.44
N ARG A 232 -22.91 2.56 8.05
CA ARG A 232 -23.87 1.57 8.58
C ARG A 232 -25.03 1.29 7.63
N GLU A 233 -25.16 2.10 6.58
CA GLU A 233 -26.08 1.90 5.46
C GLU A 233 -25.37 1.15 4.31
#